data_a05fe352673bf987454e696c45e2436a
#
_entry.id   a05fe352673bf987454e696c45e2436a
#
_cell.length_a   1.000
_cell.length_b   1.000
_cell.length_c   1.000
_cell.angle_alpha   90.00
_cell.angle_beta   90.00
_cell.angle_gamma   90.00
#
_symmetry.space_group_name_H-M   'P 1'
#
loop_
_entity.id
_entity.type
_entity.pdbx_description
1 polymer ?
#
loop_
_entity_poly.entity_id
_entity_poly.type
_entity_poly.pdbx_seq_one_letter_code
_entity_poly.pdbx_strand_id
1 'polypeptide(L)'
;MRVSVVVCTYTMDMYNHIQDTAEAVFDQTYEDVELVLIADGDEEVHEAIQADYGTREDVRIGCNDENRGLSYSRNHGVELATGDVVAFLDDDAVPADDWVAKLVEAYDRHDALAVGGKMTPIWVDSKPQFLPEEFYW
;
A
#
# COMPACT_ATOMS: atom_id res chain seq x y z
N MET A 1 -16.23 -2.00 9.37
CA MET A 1 -15.48 -2.95 8.49
C MET A 1 -14.03 -2.53 8.49
N ARG A 2 -13.16 -3.38 8.96
CA ARG A 2 -11.73 -3.10 9.01
C ARG A 2 -11.08 -3.34 7.65
N VAL A 3 -10.22 -2.41 7.21
CA VAL A 3 -9.50 -2.52 5.94
C VAL A 3 -8.01 -2.70 6.21
N SER A 4 -7.42 -3.76 5.67
CA SER A 4 -5.98 -3.98 5.70
C SER A 4 -5.35 -3.48 4.40
N VAL A 5 -4.54 -2.43 4.48
CA VAL A 5 -3.77 -1.91 3.34
C VAL A 5 -2.43 -2.64 3.27
N VAL A 6 -2.22 -3.43 2.24
CA VAL A 6 -1.00 -4.22 2.02
C VAL A 6 -0.08 -3.50 1.07
N VAL A 7 1.14 -3.21 1.53
CA VAL A 7 2.23 -2.58 0.77
C VAL A 7 3.43 -3.51 0.77
N CYS A 8 3.99 -3.81 -0.40
CA CYS A 8 5.14 -4.69 -0.56
C CYS A 8 6.30 -3.91 -1.15
N THR A 9 7.49 -4.13 -0.61
CA THR A 9 8.72 -3.48 -1.07
C THR A 9 9.91 -4.44 -1.05
N TYR A 10 10.95 -4.15 -1.81
CA TYR A 10 12.09 -5.07 -1.99
C TYR A 10 13.46 -4.37 -2.00
N THR A 11 13.51 -3.06 -1.78
CA THR A 11 14.76 -2.29 -1.87
C THR A 11 14.74 -1.03 -1.01
N MET A 12 15.88 -0.72 -0.39
CA MET A 12 16.09 0.53 0.34
C MET A 12 16.04 1.78 -0.56
N ASP A 13 16.27 1.64 -1.86
CA ASP A 13 16.20 2.76 -2.81
C ASP A 13 14.80 3.41 -2.85
N MET A 14 13.77 2.66 -2.50
CA MET A 14 12.38 3.11 -2.45
C MET A 14 11.90 3.50 -1.06
N TYR A 15 12.78 3.48 -0.04
CA TYR A 15 12.36 3.62 1.36
C TYR A 15 11.65 4.94 1.67
N ASN A 16 12.08 6.05 1.06
CA ASN A 16 11.40 7.34 1.22
C ASN A 16 9.95 7.30 0.69
N HIS A 17 9.71 6.58 -0.41
CA HIS A 17 8.36 6.42 -0.95
C HIS A 17 7.49 5.58 -0.02
N ILE A 18 8.07 4.53 0.60
CA ILE A 18 7.36 3.74 1.61
C ILE A 18 6.91 4.60 2.78
N GLN A 19 7.77 5.52 3.24
CA GLN A 19 7.42 6.45 4.31
C GLN A 19 6.27 7.38 3.89
N ASP A 20 6.32 7.97 2.70
CA ASP A 20 5.25 8.81 2.16
C ASP A 20 3.92 8.01 2.02
N THR A 21 4.01 6.77 1.53
CA THR A 21 2.86 5.86 1.39
C THR A 21 2.26 5.51 2.76
N ALA A 22 3.10 5.16 3.74
CA ALA A 22 2.67 4.82 5.09
C ALA A 22 2.00 5.99 5.79
N GLU A 23 2.59 7.20 5.70
CA GLU A 23 1.99 8.42 6.25
C GLU A 23 0.63 8.70 5.63
N ALA A 24 0.50 8.59 4.31
CA ALA A 24 -0.78 8.79 3.62
C ALA A 24 -1.84 7.72 4.00
N VAL A 25 -1.43 6.51 4.39
CA VAL A 25 -2.34 5.49 4.94
C VAL A 25 -2.76 5.84 6.36
N PHE A 26 -1.86 6.37 7.21
CA PHE A 26 -2.22 6.80 8.56
C PHE A 26 -3.14 8.03 8.58
N ASP A 27 -3.03 8.90 7.57
CA ASP A 27 -3.83 10.12 7.42
C ASP A 27 -5.21 9.87 6.74
N GLN A 28 -5.57 8.61 6.48
CA GLN A 28 -6.88 8.30 5.90
C GLN A 28 -8.04 8.74 6.80
N THR A 29 -9.08 9.29 6.19
CA THR A 29 -10.30 9.73 6.89
C THR A 29 -11.17 8.56 7.38
N TYR A 30 -10.89 7.34 6.92
CA TYR A 30 -11.53 6.11 7.38
C TYR A 30 -10.78 5.58 8.61
N GLU A 31 -11.48 5.44 9.76
CA GLU A 31 -10.84 5.20 11.06
C GLU A 31 -10.31 3.77 11.27
N ASP A 32 -10.95 2.76 10.66
CA ASP A 32 -10.63 1.34 10.93
C ASP A 32 -9.73 0.76 9.85
N VAL A 33 -8.50 1.28 9.78
CA VAL A 33 -7.45 0.88 8.84
C VAL A 33 -6.28 0.27 9.59
N GLU A 34 -5.70 -0.80 9.06
CA GLU A 34 -4.37 -1.28 9.44
C GLU A 34 -3.44 -1.27 8.21
N LEU A 35 -2.18 -1.03 8.43
CA LEU A 35 -1.13 -1.11 7.43
C LEU A 35 -0.38 -2.43 7.57
N VAL A 36 -0.22 -3.17 6.46
CA VAL A 36 0.55 -4.40 6.38
C VAL A 36 1.74 -4.18 5.45
N LEU A 37 2.95 -4.15 5.99
CA LEU A 37 4.19 -3.93 5.26
C LEU A 37 4.94 -5.25 5.06
N ILE A 38 5.30 -5.57 3.82
CA ILE A 38 6.06 -6.79 3.49
C ILE A 38 7.38 -6.40 2.84
N ALA A 39 8.49 -6.79 3.47
CA ALA A 39 9.82 -6.74 2.89
C ALA A 39 10.08 -8.03 2.10
N ASP A 40 10.32 -7.92 0.78
CA ASP A 40 10.48 -9.06 -0.11
C ASP A 40 11.98 -9.42 -0.28
N GLY A 41 12.52 -10.12 0.72
CA GLY A 41 13.87 -10.66 0.70
C GLY A 41 14.99 -9.64 0.95
N ASP A 42 14.67 -8.47 1.50
CA ASP A 42 15.65 -7.45 1.88
C ASP A 42 15.59 -7.22 3.40
N GLU A 43 16.64 -7.68 4.11
CA GLU A 43 16.73 -7.60 5.57
C GLU A 43 16.92 -6.14 6.05
N GLU A 44 17.64 -5.31 5.28
CA GLU A 44 17.87 -3.90 5.61
C GLU A 44 16.54 -3.12 5.58
N VAL A 45 15.72 -3.36 4.56
CA VAL A 45 14.36 -2.81 4.48
C VAL A 45 13.50 -3.27 5.64
N HIS A 46 13.55 -4.57 5.97
CA HIS A 46 12.79 -5.12 7.09
C HIS A 46 13.19 -4.48 8.43
N GLU A 47 14.48 -4.34 8.69
CA GLU A 47 14.98 -3.69 9.90
C GLU A 47 14.56 -2.22 9.98
N ALA A 48 14.63 -1.49 8.87
CA ALA A 48 14.20 -0.09 8.80
C ALA A 48 12.68 0.04 9.08
N ILE A 49 11.85 -0.78 8.45
CA ILE A 49 10.40 -0.81 8.68
C ILE A 49 10.09 -1.15 10.15
N GLN A 50 10.80 -2.13 10.73
CA GLN A 50 10.64 -2.50 12.13
C GLN A 50 11.02 -1.36 13.08
N ALA A 51 12.08 -0.62 12.76
CA ALA A 51 12.52 0.52 13.57
C ALA A 51 11.49 1.65 13.56
N ASP A 52 10.92 1.95 12.38
CA ASP A 52 10.01 3.09 12.22
C ASP A 52 8.58 2.76 12.67
N TYR A 53 8.10 1.55 12.41
CA TYR A 53 6.67 1.21 12.57
C TYR A 53 6.39 0.05 13.51
N GLY A 54 7.40 -0.72 13.97
CA GLY A 54 7.22 -1.94 14.74
C GLY A 54 6.54 -1.79 16.11
N THR A 55 6.42 -0.57 16.63
CA THR A 55 5.74 -0.28 17.90
C THR A 55 4.26 0.10 17.75
N ARG A 56 3.79 0.26 16.52
CA ARG A 56 2.41 0.67 16.23
C ARG A 56 1.47 -0.54 16.27
N GLU A 57 0.35 -0.40 16.96
CA GLU A 57 -0.67 -1.45 17.08
C GLU A 57 -1.47 -1.66 15.77
N ASP A 58 -1.52 -0.63 14.94
CA ASP A 58 -2.21 -0.59 13.64
C ASP A 58 -1.32 -1.02 12.47
N VAL A 59 -0.10 -1.52 12.74
CA VAL A 59 0.85 -1.99 11.72
C VAL A 59 1.18 -3.47 11.91
N ARG A 60 1.22 -4.19 10.78
CA ARG A 60 1.73 -5.57 10.68
C ARG A 60 2.94 -5.57 9.77
N ILE A 61 3.98 -6.31 10.12
CA ILE A 61 5.22 -6.35 9.36
C ILE A 61 5.59 -7.80 9.10
N GLY A 62 5.89 -8.11 7.84
CA GLY A 62 6.40 -9.40 7.39
C GLY A 62 7.66 -9.26 6.56
N CYS A 63 8.47 -10.32 6.53
CA CYS A 63 9.64 -10.43 5.69
C CYS A 63 9.65 -11.79 4.99
N ASN A 64 9.95 -11.82 3.69
CA ASN A 64 10.25 -13.05 2.98
C ASN A 64 11.73 -13.36 3.10
N ASP A 65 12.09 -14.64 3.20
CA ASP A 65 13.49 -15.08 3.33
C ASP A 65 14.36 -14.73 2.12
N GLU A 66 13.73 -14.57 0.95
CA GLU A 66 14.35 -14.18 -0.32
C GLU A 66 13.34 -13.38 -1.17
N ASN A 67 13.81 -12.67 -2.20
CA ASN A 67 12.91 -12.00 -3.14
C ASN A 67 12.08 -13.03 -3.92
N ARG A 68 10.80 -13.11 -3.62
CA ARG A 68 9.82 -14.05 -4.20
C ARG A 68 8.86 -13.40 -5.18
N GLY A 69 8.96 -12.11 -5.31
CA GLY A 69 8.16 -11.29 -6.21
C GLY A 69 6.83 -10.82 -5.61
N LEU A 70 6.26 -9.82 -6.26
CA LEU A 70 5.12 -9.06 -5.77
C LEU A 70 3.89 -9.93 -5.43
N SER A 71 3.56 -10.91 -6.27
CA SER A 71 2.39 -11.77 -6.03
C SER A 71 2.52 -12.62 -4.77
N TYR A 72 3.71 -13.14 -4.50
CA TYR A 72 4.00 -13.90 -3.27
C TYR A 72 3.91 -12.97 -2.05
N SER A 73 4.53 -11.81 -2.13
CA SER A 73 4.53 -10.82 -1.04
C SER A 73 3.12 -10.31 -0.73
N ARG A 74 2.28 -10.09 -1.75
CA ARG A 74 0.86 -9.76 -1.55
C ARG A 74 0.10 -10.87 -0.84
N ASN A 75 0.32 -12.14 -1.20
CA ASN A 75 -0.28 -13.28 -0.50
C ASN A 75 0.17 -13.37 0.96
N HIS A 76 1.47 -13.16 1.23
CA HIS A 76 1.99 -13.10 2.59
C HIS A 76 1.34 -11.95 3.38
N GLY A 77 1.17 -10.78 2.75
CA GLY A 77 0.43 -9.66 3.35
C GLY A 77 -1.02 -10.01 3.69
N VAL A 78 -1.72 -10.74 2.82
CA VAL A 78 -3.08 -11.24 3.09
C VAL A 78 -3.12 -12.18 4.29
N GLU A 79 -2.11 -13.05 4.45
CA GLU A 79 -2.02 -13.97 5.60
C GLU A 79 -1.81 -13.23 6.93
N LEU A 80 -1.14 -12.08 6.92
CA LEU A 80 -0.93 -11.25 8.11
C LEU A 80 -2.08 -10.28 8.39
N ALA A 81 -2.88 -9.96 7.37
CA ALA A 81 -4.01 -9.04 7.46
C ALA A 81 -5.07 -9.54 8.44
N THR A 82 -5.64 -8.62 9.22
CA THR A 82 -6.73 -8.92 10.17
C THR A 82 -8.04 -8.24 9.80
N GLY A 83 -8.05 -7.44 8.74
CA GLY A 83 -9.24 -6.75 8.25
C GLY A 83 -10.23 -7.66 7.52
N ASP A 84 -11.45 -7.17 7.41
CA ASP A 84 -12.53 -7.84 6.67
C ASP A 84 -12.29 -7.77 5.16
N VAL A 85 -11.56 -6.73 4.73
CA VAL A 85 -11.22 -6.44 3.33
C VAL A 85 -9.74 -6.09 3.23
N VAL A 86 -9.10 -6.55 2.15
CA VAL A 86 -7.71 -6.21 1.83
C VAL A 86 -7.66 -5.24 0.65
N ALA A 87 -6.95 -4.13 0.83
CA ALA A 87 -6.60 -3.19 -0.22
C ALA A 87 -5.10 -3.33 -0.55
N PHE A 88 -4.76 -3.43 -1.83
CA PHE A 88 -3.37 -3.43 -2.28
C PHE A 88 -2.97 -2.02 -2.73
N LEU A 89 -1.81 -1.57 -2.28
CA LEU A 89 -1.22 -0.30 -2.63
C LEU A 89 0.25 -0.50 -2.98
N ASP A 90 0.73 0.14 -4.02
CA ASP A 90 2.14 0.06 -4.39
C ASP A 90 2.99 0.98 -3.48
N ASP A 91 4.26 0.65 -3.28
CA ASP A 91 5.16 1.33 -2.34
C ASP A 91 5.60 2.74 -2.79
N ASP A 92 5.24 3.13 -4.01
CA ASP A 92 5.43 4.47 -4.57
C ASP A 92 4.12 5.23 -4.84
N ALA A 93 3.00 4.72 -4.30
CA ALA A 93 1.68 5.33 -4.48
C ALA A 93 1.26 6.12 -3.24
N VAL A 94 0.80 7.35 -3.44
CA VAL A 94 0.25 8.21 -2.37
C VAL A 94 -1.26 8.30 -2.54
N PRO A 95 -2.05 7.60 -1.70
CA PRO A 95 -3.51 7.65 -1.77
C PRO A 95 -4.03 9.02 -1.30
N ALA A 96 -5.16 9.45 -1.87
CA ALA A 96 -5.88 10.61 -1.34
C ALA A 96 -6.45 10.30 0.06
N ASP A 97 -6.62 11.33 0.90
CA ASP A 97 -7.05 11.20 2.30
C ASP A 97 -8.37 10.41 2.47
N ASP A 98 -9.24 10.42 1.47
CA ASP A 98 -10.53 9.75 1.46
C ASP A 98 -10.56 8.46 0.59
N TRP A 99 -9.38 7.96 0.19
CA TRP A 99 -9.26 6.81 -0.71
C TRP A 99 -9.92 5.55 -0.13
N VAL A 100 -9.58 5.16 1.10
CA VAL A 100 -10.17 3.99 1.75
C VAL A 100 -11.68 4.17 1.93
N ALA A 101 -12.13 5.35 2.39
CA ALA A 101 -13.54 5.64 2.57
C ALA A 101 -14.34 5.47 1.27
N LYS A 102 -13.81 5.96 0.14
CA LYS A 102 -14.44 5.83 -1.18
C LYS A 102 -14.46 4.39 -1.69
N LEU A 103 -13.38 3.62 -1.45
CA LEU A 103 -13.35 2.20 -1.82
C LEU A 103 -14.41 1.41 -1.04
N VAL A 104 -14.52 1.62 0.28
CA VAL A 104 -15.52 0.98 1.12
C VAL A 104 -16.92 1.37 0.69
N GLU A 105 -17.18 2.65 0.45
CA GLU A 105 -18.48 3.13 -0.05
C GLU A 105 -18.87 2.45 -1.38
N ALA A 106 -17.93 2.35 -2.31
CA ALA A 106 -18.19 1.69 -3.61
C ALA A 106 -18.40 0.17 -3.44
N TYR A 107 -17.61 -0.47 -2.58
CA TYR A 107 -17.72 -1.89 -2.27
C TYR A 107 -19.11 -2.25 -1.73
N ASP A 108 -19.57 -1.50 -0.72
CA ASP A 108 -20.90 -1.71 -0.09
C ASP A 108 -22.05 -1.36 -1.05
N ARG A 109 -21.93 -0.21 -1.77
CA ARG A 109 -22.98 0.24 -2.67
C ARG A 109 -23.29 -0.72 -3.80
N HIS A 110 -22.26 -1.39 -4.31
CA HIS A 110 -22.37 -2.24 -5.50
C HIS A 110 -22.38 -3.73 -5.19
N ASP A 111 -22.31 -4.14 -3.90
CA ASP A 111 -22.15 -5.54 -3.48
C ASP A 111 -21.03 -6.21 -4.31
N ALA A 112 -19.91 -5.49 -4.43
CA ALA A 112 -18.84 -5.84 -5.34
C ALA A 112 -17.89 -6.87 -4.72
N LEU A 113 -17.33 -7.78 -5.56
CA LEU A 113 -16.25 -8.67 -5.13
C LEU A 113 -14.90 -7.94 -5.01
N ALA A 114 -14.71 -6.89 -5.82
CA ALA A 114 -13.52 -6.04 -5.80
C ALA A 114 -13.87 -4.65 -6.35
N VAL A 115 -13.13 -3.64 -5.89
CA VAL A 115 -13.21 -2.25 -6.37
C VAL A 115 -11.80 -1.74 -6.64
N GLY A 116 -11.67 -0.83 -7.58
CA GLY A 116 -10.41 -0.16 -7.90
C GLY A 116 -10.56 1.35 -7.89
N GLY A 117 -9.52 2.04 -7.42
CA GLY A 117 -9.41 3.49 -7.47
C GLY A 117 -8.87 3.98 -8.82
N LYS A 118 -9.09 5.27 -9.12
CA LYS A 118 -8.44 5.94 -10.23
C LYS A 118 -6.98 6.23 -9.86
N MET A 119 -6.06 5.82 -10.72
CA MET A 119 -4.65 6.21 -10.61
C MET A 119 -4.38 7.47 -11.45
N THR A 120 -3.54 8.36 -10.94
CA THR A 120 -3.01 9.51 -11.66
C THR A 120 -1.50 9.59 -11.45
N PRO A 121 -0.71 9.86 -12.49
CA PRO A 121 0.74 9.90 -12.34
C PRO A 121 1.18 11.09 -11.49
N ILE A 122 2.18 10.86 -10.64
CA ILE A 122 2.96 11.90 -9.98
C ILE A 122 4.25 12.07 -10.80
N TRP A 123 4.41 13.24 -11.42
CA TRP A 123 5.58 13.53 -12.26
C TRP A 123 6.73 14.02 -11.36
N VAL A 124 7.81 13.24 -11.28
CA VAL A 124 9.01 13.61 -10.50
C VAL A 124 9.77 14.78 -11.14
N ASP A 125 9.84 14.80 -12.48
CA ASP A 125 10.48 15.89 -13.21
C ASP A 125 9.43 16.68 -14.00
N SER A 126 9.27 16.35 -15.28
CA SER A 126 8.32 17.00 -16.16
C SER A 126 7.45 15.98 -16.90
N LYS A 127 6.20 16.35 -17.13
CA LYS A 127 5.28 15.55 -17.93
C LYS A 127 5.86 15.33 -19.34
N PRO A 128 6.00 14.07 -19.81
CA PRO A 128 6.47 13.78 -21.15
C PRO A 128 5.51 14.37 -22.21
N GLN A 129 6.03 15.23 -23.10
CA GLN A 129 5.21 15.88 -24.12
C GLN A 129 4.65 14.93 -25.19
N PHE A 130 5.27 13.75 -25.33
CA PHE A 130 4.86 12.74 -26.31
C PHE A 130 3.82 11.76 -25.80
N LEU A 131 3.51 11.77 -24.48
CA LEU A 131 2.57 10.83 -23.87
C LEU A 131 1.16 11.44 -23.85
N PRO A 132 0.19 10.88 -24.60
CA PRO A 132 -1.21 11.31 -24.54
C PRO A 132 -1.82 11.09 -23.16
N GLU A 133 -2.79 11.93 -22.79
CA GLU A 133 -3.46 11.83 -21.46
C GLU A 133 -4.20 10.51 -21.24
N GLU A 134 -4.62 9.85 -22.29
CA GLU A 134 -5.30 8.55 -22.27
C GLU A 134 -4.41 7.41 -21.72
N PHE A 135 -3.08 7.64 -21.64
CA PHE A 135 -2.11 6.65 -21.13
C PHE A 135 -1.58 6.95 -19.73
N TYR A 136 -2.23 7.84 -18.97
CA TYR A 136 -1.79 8.19 -17.59
C TYR A 136 -2.31 7.23 -16.52
N TRP A 137 -2.84 6.10 -16.92
CA TRP A 137 -3.49 5.13 -16.02
C TRP A 137 -3.55 3.73 -16.62
#